data_ef1c0794d41d01f34e8de0c569d111ec
#
_entry.id   ef1c0794d41d01f34e8de0c569d111ec
#
_cell.length_a   1.000
_cell.length_b   1.000
_cell.length_c   1.000
_cell.angle_alpha   90.00
_cell.angle_beta   90.00
_cell.angle_gamma   90.00
#
_symmetry.space_group_name_H-M   'P 1'
#
loop_
_entity.id
_entity.type
_entity.pdbx_description
1 polymer ?
#
loop_
_entity_poly.entity_id
_entity_poly.type
_entity_poly.pdbx_seq_one_letter_code
_entity_poly.pdbx_strand_id
1 'polypeptide(L)'
;MKEKVIIYQVLPRLFGNQNTTCKENGTIEENGCGKLNNFSDEVLASIHDMGFTHIWYTGVIRHATQTNYSSYGIPTQHAEVVKGKAGSPYAITDYYDIDPDLAVNVSMRMKEWEQLIERTHKAGMKVIMDFVPNHVARE
;
A
#
# COMPACT_ATOMS: atom_id res chain seq x y z
N MET A 1 -30.27 -12.86 10.81
CA MET A 1 -29.96 -12.60 9.40
C MET A 1 -28.46 -12.38 9.28
N LYS A 2 -27.78 -13.14 8.42
CA LYS A 2 -26.35 -12.92 8.19
C LYS A 2 -26.15 -11.66 7.39
N GLU A 3 -25.26 -10.77 7.86
CA GLU A 3 -24.87 -9.60 7.10
C GLU A 3 -24.11 -10.03 5.84
N LYS A 4 -24.42 -9.34 4.74
CA LYS A 4 -23.74 -9.56 3.48
C LYS A 4 -22.35 -8.92 3.55
N VAL A 5 -21.30 -9.68 3.24
CA VAL A 5 -19.94 -9.17 3.13
C VAL A 5 -19.72 -8.64 1.72
N ILE A 6 -19.37 -7.36 1.61
CA ILE A 6 -19.04 -6.71 0.34
C ILE A 6 -17.67 -6.07 0.49
N ILE A 7 -16.71 -6.52 -0.32
CA ILE A 7 -15.30 -6.16 -0.21
C ILE A 7 -14.94 -5.18 -1.33
N TYR A 8 -14.36 -4.05 -0.95
CA TYR A 8 -13.69 -3.12 -1.86
C TYR A 8 -12.20 -3.42 -1.85
N GLN A 9 -11.68 -4.01 -2.93
CA GLN A 9 -10.24 -4.22 -3.08
C GLN A 9 -9.61 -3.02 -3.75
N VAL A 10 -8.52 -2.54 -3.19
CA VAL A 10 -7.81 -1.36 -3.68
C VAL A 10 -6.31 -1.54 -3.60
N LEU A 11 -5.60 -1.05 -4.59
CA LEU A 11 -4.14 -0.96 -4.58
C LEU A 11 -3.75 0.48 -4.18
N PRO A 12 -3.30 0.70 -2.93
CA PRO A 12 -3.01 2.04 -2.44
C PRO A 12 -2.01 2.83 -3.30
N ARG A 13 -1.04 2.13 -3.91
CA ARG A 13 -0.08 2.74 -4.83
C ARG A 13 -0.74 3.50 -5.98
N LEU A 14 -1.87 3.04 -6.47
CA LEU A 14 -2.59 3.67 -7.58
C LEU A 14 -3.69 4.61 -7.10
N PHE A 15 -4.33 4.27 -5.99
CA PHE A 15 -5.42 5.06 -5.44
C PHE A 15 -4.91 6.44 -4.97
N GLY A 16 -5.57 7.49 -5.42
CA GLY A 16 -5.17 8.87 -5.07
C GLY A 16 -3.94 9.40 -5.82
N ASN A 17 -3.25 8.59 -6.62
CA ASN A 17 -2.17 9.08 -7.46
C ASN A 17 -2.75 9.88 -8.62
N GLN A 18 -2.48 11.19 -8.64
CA GLN A 18 -2.94 12.12 -9.67
C GLN A 18 -1.89 12.37 -10.76
N ASN A 19 -0.70 11.77 -10.63
CA ASN A 19 0.36 11.92 -11.61
C ASN A 19 0.05 11.05 -12.85
N THR A 20 0.10 11.63 -14.03
CA THR A 20 -0.23 10.98 -15.31
C THR A 20 0.98 10.82 -16.23
N THR A 21 2.19 11.01 -15.74
CA THR A 21 3.43 10.94 -16.53
C THR A 21 3.62 9.57 -17.17
N CYS A 22 3.39 8.49 -16.40
CA CYS A 22 3.42 7.09 -16.86
C CYS A 22 4.69 6.74 -17.65
N LYS A 23 5.84 7.23 -17.20
CA LYS A 23 7.13 6.96 -17.85
C LYS A 23 7.53 5.51 -17.65
N GLU A 24 7.86 4.82 -18.73
CA GLU A 24 8.38 3.45 -18.64
C GLU A 24 9.67 3.42 -17.79
N ASN A 25 9.72 2.56 -16.78
CA ASN A 25 10.81 2.47 -15.81
C ASN A 25 11.10 3.79 -15.07
N GLY A 26 10.12 4.68 -14.98
CA GLY A 26 10.23 5.94 -14.26
C GLY A 26 10.35 5.77 -12.74
N THR A 27 10.97 6.75 -12.10
CA THR A 27 11.11 6.81 -10.65
C THR A 27 9.77 7.16 -9.98
N ILE A 28 9.72 7.05 -8.66
CA ILE A 28 8.54 7.44 -7.87
C ILE A 28 8.28 8.96 -8.00
N GLU A 29 9.32 9.77 -8.14
CA GLU A 29 9.19 11.21 -8.35
C GLU A 29 8.62 11.53 -9.74
N GLU A 30 8.97 10.75 -10.76
CA GLU A 30 8.48 10.95 -12.12
C GLU A 30 7.03 10.50 -12.28
N ASN A 31 6.65 9.36 -11.73
CA ASN A 31 5.34 8.73 -11.94
C ASN A 31 4.36 8.93 -10.78
N GLY A 32 4.85 9.33 -9.63
CA GLY A 32 4.06 9.46 -8.41
C GLY A 32 3.71 8.11 -7.79
N CYS A 33 3.09 8.17 -6.63
CA CYS A 33 2.59 7.01 -5.88
C CYS A 33 1.44 7.45 -4.99
N GLY A 34 0.37 6.67 -4.97
CA GLY A 34 -0.68 6.85 -3.97
C GLY A 34 -0.13 6.63 -2.57
N LYS A 35 -0.71 7.29 -1.59
CA LYS A 35 -0.30 7.25 -0.19
C LYS A 35 -1.42 6.74 0.70
N LEU A 36 -1.06 6.13 1.83
CA LEU A 36 -2.04 5.69 2.83
C LEU A 36 -2.91 6.87 3.30
N ASN A 37 -2.33 8.06 3.41
CA ASN A 37 -3.05 9.27 3.81
C ASN A 37 -4.03 9.80 2.74
N ASN A 38 -4.03 9.28 1.53
CA ASN A 38 -5.05 9.60 0.52
C ASN A 38 -6.43 9.03 0.88
N PHE A 39 -6.49 8.02 1.74
CA PHE A 39 -7.73 7.49 2.28
C PHE A 39 -8.21 8.35 3.45
N SER A 40 -8.77 9.50 3.13
CA SER A 40 -9.32 10.43 4.12
C SER A 40 -10.63 9.91 4.72
N ASP A 41 -11.10 10.56 5.79
CA ASP A 41 -12.39 10.25 6.39
C ASP A 41 -13.53 10.37 5.37
N GLU A 42 -13.49 11.39 4.51
CA GLU A 42 -14.50 11.61 3.46
C GLU A 42 -14.47 10.51 2.40
N VAL A 43 -13.30 10.10 1.94
CA VAL A 43 -13.13 9.01 0.97
C VAL A 43 -13.67 7.71 1.56
N LEU A 44 -13.33 7.39 2.79
CA LEU A 44 -13.78 6.17 3.47
C LEU A 44 -15.28 6.18 3.69
N ALA A 45 -15.86 7.32 4.08
CA ALA A 45 -17.30 7.48 4.21
C ALA A 45 -18.02 7.24 2.87
N SER A 46 -17.47 7.75 1.77
CA SER A 46 -18.03 7.54 0.43
C SER A 46 -18.03 6.06 0.03
N ILE A 47 -16.95 5.33 0.33
CA ILE A 47 -16.87 3.89 0.07
C ILE A 47 -17.90 3.13 0.91
N HIS A 48 -18.02 3.43 2.19
CA HIS A 48 -19.02 2.84 3.07
C HIS A 48 -20.45 3.11 2.57
N ASP A 49 -20.73 4.31 2.12
CA ASP A 49 -22.07 4.72 1.63
C ASP A 49 -22.47 3.98 0.34
N MET A 50 -21.51 3.45 -0.42
CA MET A 50 -21.78 2.57 -1.56
C MET A 50 -22.17 1.14 -1.14
N GLY A 51 -22.14 0.81 0.15
CA GLY A 51 -22.54 -0.48 0.71
C GLY A 51 -21.40 -1.45 0.99
N PHE A 52 -20.15 -1.02 0.90
CA PHE A 52 -18.99 -1.87 1.22
C PHE A 52 -18.87 -2.05 2.74
N THR A 53 -18.59 -3.29 3.16
CA THR A 53 -18.41 -3.67 4.57
C THR A 53 -16.94 -3.82 4.95
N HIS A 54 -16.09 -4.05 3.97
CA HIS A 54 -14.67 -4.30 4.14
C HIS A 54 -13.87 -3.55 3.08
N ILE A 55 -12.66 -3.13 3.44
CA ILE A 55 -11.64 -2.68 2.48
C ILE A 55 -10.48 -3.63 2.53
N TRP A 56 -10.08 -4.12 1.37
CA TRP A 56 -8.88 -4.90 1.17
C TRP A 56 -7.77 -4.03 0.59
N TYR A 57 -6.83 -3.62 1.44
CA TYR A 57 -5.66 -2.86 1.05
C TYR A 57 -4.58 -3.80 0.53
N THR A 58 -4.42 -3.87 -0.80
CA THR A 58 -3.46 -4.75 -1.46
C THR A 58 -2.08 -4.10 -1.55
N GLY A 59 -1.02 -4.87 -1.30
CA GLY A 59 0.36 -4.40 -1.49
C GLY A 59 0.86 -3.45 -0.40
N VAL A 60 0.37 -3.59 0.82
CA VAL A 60 0.75 -2.75 1.98
C VAL A 60 2.00 -3.26 2.68
N ILE A 61 2.21 -4.58 2.72
CA ILE A 61 3.40 -5.17 3.35
C ILE A 61 4.64 -4.84 2.52
N ARG A 62 5.76 -4.53 3.20
CA ARG A 62 7.01 -4.17 2.52
C ARG A 62 7.45 -5.25 1.54
N HIS A 63 7.59 -4.87 0.28
CA HIS A 63 8.04 -5.71 -0.82
C HIS A 63 9.25 -5.09 -1.52
N ALA A 64 9.92 -5.88 -2.38
CA ALA A 64 11.09 -5.42 -3.11
C ALA A 64 10.74 -4.26 -4.04
N THR A 65 11.54 -3.19 -3.98
CA THR A 65 11.42 -1.99 -4.81
C THR A 65 12.82 -1.48 -5.17
N GLN A 66 12.94 -0.74 -6.27
CA GLN A 66 14.18 -0.08 -6.65
C GLN A 66 14.35 1.32 -6.02
N THR A 67 13.36 1.81 -5.30
CA THR A 67 13.49 3.07 -4.56
C THR A 67 14.50 2.90 -3.42
N ASN A 68 15.40 3.87 -3.27
CA ASN A 68 16.44 3.81 -2.24
C ASN A 68 15.94 4.36 -0.91
N TYR A 69 15.85 3.50 0.09
CA TYR A 69 15.50 3.85 1.46
C TYR A 69 16.60 3.50 2.45
N SER A 70 17.86 3.41 1.98
CA SER A 70 19.00 3.06 2.85
C SER A 70 19.18 4.01 4.02
N SER A 71 18.83 5.30 3.87
CA SER A 71 18.85 6.28 4.95
C SER A 71 17.87 5.97 6.10
N TYR A 72 16.88 5.09 5.84
CA TYR A 72 15.91 4.61 6.85
C TYR A 72 16.24 3.20 7.32
N GLY A 73 17.44 2.68 7.03
CA GLY A 73 17.86 1.35 7.42
C GLY A 73 17.24 0.21 6.60
N ILE A 74 16.66 0.52 5.45
CA ILE A 74 16.06 -0.47 4.55
C ILE A 74 17.07 -0.80 3.44
N PRO A 75 17.49 -2.08 3.29
CA PRO A 75 18.42 -2.48 2.24
C PRO A 75 17.88 -2.19 0.85
N THR A 76 18.77 -1.78 -0.04
CA THR A 76 18.42 -1.61 -1.47
C THR A 76 18.47 -2.96 -2.16
N GLN A 77 17.41 -3.33 -2.89
CA GLN A 77 17.37 -4.54 -3.67
C GLN A 77 18.06 -4.36 -5.03
N HIS A 78 18.66 -5.47 -5.53
CA HIS A 78 19.27 -5.46 -6.85
C HIS A 78 18.21 -5.32 -7.95
N ALA A 79 18.49 -4.50 -8.98
CA ALA A 79 17.52 -4.21 -10.04
C ALA A 79 17.01 -5.48 -10.78
N GLU A 80 17.83 -6.51 -10.88
CA GLU A 80 17.44 -7.76 -11.54
C GLU A 80 16.44 -8.61 -10.78
N VAL A 81 16.27 -8.38 -9.45
CA VAL A 81 15.32 -9.13 -8.64
C VAL A 81 14.00 -8.37 -8.42
N VAL A 82 13.91 -7.15 -8.95
CA VAL A 82 12.73 -6.28 -8.80
C VAL A 82 12.09 -6.04 -10.16
N LYS A 83 10.80 -6.38 -10.27
CA LYS A 83 10.02 -6.15 -11.48
C LYS A 83 9.68 -4.66 -11.64
N GLY A 84 10.35 -3.98 -12.56
CA GLY A 84 10.21 -2.53 -12.73
C GLY A 84 10.81 -1.75 -11.55
N LYS A 85 10.39 -0.52 -11.33
CA LYS A 85 10.85 0.30 -10.19
C LYS A 85 10.05 0.05 -8.92
N ALA A 86 8.74 -0.12 -9.06
CA ALA A 86 7.83 -0.32 -7.94
C ALA A 86 7.82 -1.75 -7.38
N GLY A 87 8.29 -2.72 -8.16
CA GLY A 87 8.26 -4.12 -7.81
C GLY A 87 6.87 -4.76 -7.84
N SER A 88 6.81 -6.04 -7.48
CA SER A 88 5.55 -6.76 -7.31
C SER A 88 5.07 -6.64 -5.86
N PRO A 89 3.79 -6.33 -5.61
CA PRO A 89 3.24 -6.26 -4.24
C PRO A 89 3.28 -7.60 -3.51
N TYR A 90 3.57 -8.69 -4.22
CA TYR A 90 3.66 -10.05 -3.66
C TYR A 90 5.10 -10.53 -3.46
N ALA A 91 6.10 -9.74 -3.85
CA ALA A 91 7.52 -10.04 -3.61
C ALA A 91 7.96 -9.51 -2.25
N ILE A 92 7.47 -10.11 -1.18
CA ILE A 92 7.63 -9.64 0.19
C ILE A 92 9.10 -9.71 0.62
N THR A 93 9.59 -8.65 1.25
CA THR A 93 10.93 -8.55 1.86
C THR A 93 10.87 -8.56 3.38
N ASP A 94 9.80 -8.04 3.97
CA ASP A 94 9.62 -8.03 5.42
C ASP A 94 8.13 -8.05 5.77
N TYR A 95 7.67 -9.14 6.40
CA TYR A 95 6.28 -9.30 6.84
C TYR A 95 5.89 -8.40 8.02
N TYR A 96 6.86 -7.83 8.72
CA TYR A 96 6.63 -6.99 9.89
C TYR A 96 6.72 -5.50 9.60
N ASP A 97 6.82 -5.14 8.33
CA ASP A 97 6.97 -3.74 7.91
C ASP A 97 5.99 -3.37 6.81
N ILE A 98 5.77 -2.07 6.67
CA ILE A 98 4.88 -1.46 5.68
C ILE A 98 5.72 -0.88 4.54
N ASP A 99 5.19 -0.96 3.32
CA ASP A 99 5.85 -0.43 2.13
C ASP A 99 6.11 1.07 2.28
N PRO A 100 7.39 1.48 2.32
CA PRO A 100 7.75 2.88 2.51
C PRO A 100 7.26 3.80 1.39
N ASP A 101 7.06 3.29 0.17
CA ASP A 101 6.53 4.07 -0.95
C ASP A 101 5.13 4.63 -0.66
N LEU A 102 4.36 3.96 0.20
CA LEU A 102 2.99 4.34 0.54
C LEU A 102 2.91 5.39 1.65
N ALA A 103 4.02 5.68 2.32
CA ALA A 103 4.05 6.64 3.41
C ALA A 103 4.37 8.05 2.92
N VAL A 104 3.71 9.04 3.49
CA VAL A 104 4.08 10.46 3.33
C VAL A 104 5.38 10.72 4.09
N ASN A 105 5.49 10.19 5.30
CA ASN A 105 6.71 10.20 6.10
C ASN A 105 7.18 8.76 6.33
N VAL A 106 8.27 8.37 5.67
CA VAL A 106 8.78 6.98 5.69
C VAL A 106 9.08 6.50 7.11
N SER A 107 9.65 7.35 7.96
CA SER A 107 9.95 6.99 9.37
C SER A 107 8.69 6.76 10.21
N MET A 108 7.54 7.24 9.76
CA MET A 108 6.23 7.08 10.41
C MET A 108 5.31 6.10 9.68
N ARG A 109 5.82 5.31 8.75
CA ARG A 109 5.01 4.43 7.90
C ARG A 109 4.10 3.47 8.66
N MET A 110 4.59 2.87 9.74
CA MET A 110 3.77 1.99 10.58
C MET A 110 2.64 2.76 11.25
N LYS A 111 2.93 3.97 11.75
CA LYS A 111 1.94 4.85 12.36
C LYS A 111 0.87 5.28 11.35
N GLU A 112 1.28 5.63 10.14
CA GLU A 112 0.34 5.98 9.07
C GLU A 112 -0.58 4.82 8.73
N TRP A 113 -0.07 3.58 8.73
CA TRP A 113 -0.88 2.38 8.55
C TRP A 113 -1.87 2.16 9.69
N GLU A 114 -1.42 2.26 10.93
CA GLU A 114 -2.28 2.14 12.11
C GLU A 114 -3.40 3.19 12.09
N GLN A 115 -3.08 4.42 11.73
CA GLN A 115 -4.06 5.51 11.61
C GLN A 115 -5.08 5.22 10.50
N LEU A 116 -4.66 4.63 9.39
CA LEU A 116 -5.58 4.23 8.32
C LEU A 116 -6.54 3.13 8.79
N ILE A 117 -6.05 2.14 9.55
CA ILE A 117 -6.90 1.10 10.14
C ILE A 117 -7.96 1.76 11.05
N GLU A 118 -7.56 2.68 11.91
CA GLU A 118 -8.47 3.40 12.80
C GLU A 118 -9.53 4.19 12.01
N ARG A 119 -9.12 4.93 10.97
CA ARG A 119 -10.05 5.68 10.12
C ARG A 119 -11.05 4.75 9.42
N THR A 120 -10.59 3.60 8.95
CA THR A 120 -11.45 2.60 8.29
C THR A 120 -12.48 2.04 9.26
N HIS A 121 -12.06 1.69 10.48
CA HIS A 121 -12.98 1.22 11.53
C HIS A 121 -13.98 2.29 11.93
N LYS A 122 -13.53 3.52 12.06
CA LYS A 122 -14.40 4.67 12.37
C LYS A 122 -15.46 4.91 11.30
N ALA A 123 -15.12 4.65 10.03
CA ALA A 123 -16.08 4.73 8.91
C ALA A 123 -17.08 3.56 8.87
N GLY A 124 -16.94 2.57 9.75
CA GLY A 124 -17.84 1.43 9.85
C GLY A 124 -17.45 0.22 9.01
N MET A 125 -16.21 0.16 8.54
CA MET A 125 -15.71 -0.95 7.73
C MET A 125 -14.58 -1.70 8.43
N LYS A 126 -14.37 -2.96 8.04
CA LYS A 126 -13.26 -3.80 8.48
C LYS A 126 -12.13 -3.77 7.46
N VAL A 127 -10.91 -4.00 7.93
CA VAL A 127 -9.71 -4.02 7.10
C VAL A 127 -9.34 -5.47 6.77
N ILE A 128 -9.02 -5.72 5.50
CA ILE A 128 -8.40 -6.95 5.03
C ILE A 128 -7.01 -6.60 4.49
N MET A 129 -6.04 -7.43 4.80
CA MET A 129 -4.65 -7.27 4.40
C MET A 129 -4.16 -8.57 3.77
N ASP A 130 -3.37 -8.48 2.71
CA ASP A 130 -2.76 -9.66 2.08
C ASP A 130 -1.77 -10.33 3.02
N PHE A 131 -1.76 -11.65 2.98
CA PHE A 131 -0.69 -12.45 3.56
C PHE A 131 -0.21 -13.46 2.51
N VAL A 132 1.04 -13.33 2.08
CA VAL A 132 1.63 -14.14 0.98
C VAL A 132 2.74 -15.03 1.53
N PRO A 133 2.44 -16.20 2.13
CA PRO A 133 3.43 -17.03 2.81
C PRO A 133 4.16 -18.03 1.89
N ASN A 134 3.77 -18.11 0.61
CA ASN A 134 4.27 -19.14 -0.31
C ASN A 134 5.63 -18.85 -0.92
N HIS A 135 6.09 -17.59 -0.89
CA HIS A 135 7.41 -17.17 -1.38
C HIS A 135 7.79 -15.80 -0.82
N VAL A 136 9.06 -15.46 -0.95
CA VAL A 136 9.60 -14.12 -0.62
C VAL A 136 10.41 -13.60 -1.79
N ALA A 137 10.76 -12.32 -1.75
CA ALA A 137 11.67 -11.74 -2.73
C ALA A 137 13.06 -12.39 -2.61
N ARG A 138 13.79 -12.41 -3.71
CA ARG A 138 15.22 -12.74 -3.68
C ARG A 138 16.01 -11.54 -3.17
N GLU A 139 16.97 -11.79 -2.31
CA GLU A 139 17.93 -10.80 -1.83
C GLU A 139 19.31 -11.08 -2.40
#